data_fade0574c9439b664e8761f97644e6c7
#
_entry.id   fade0574c9439b664e8761f97644e6c7
#
_cell.length_a   1.000
_cell.length_b   1.000
_cell.length_c   1.000
_cell.angle_alpha   90.00
_cell.angle_beta   90.00
_cell.angle_gamma   90.00
#
_symmetry.space_group_name_H-M   'P 1'
#
loop_
_entity.id
_entity.type
_entity.pdbx_description
1 polymer ?
#
loop_
_entity_poly.entity_id
_entity_poly.type
_entity_poly.pdbx_seq_one_letter_code
_entity_poly.pdbx_strand_id
1 'polypeptide(L)'
;AVLPLYTKLQTVSIYKPLHNKHFDRFMNKIRSRNSMMLTPMSSIIREVVSLRQKNVRSLFAFITDQTPPKGEIKFWTKFLNQETPVYLGAEKIASRYNMAVLFFNIQNVRRGYYNFTAELLFENSAGLPDHLITEAHVKRLEEIIRERPEQWIWSHRRWKHKREQTDG
;
A
#
# COMPACT_ATOMS: atom_id res chain seq x y z
N ALA A 1 -6.67 -4.49 -10.45
CA ALA A 1 -7.62 -5.45 -11.05
C ALA A 1 -6.94 -6.55 -11.89
N VAL A 2 -5.64 -6.41 -12.21
CA VAL A 2 -4.91 -7.43 -13.03
C VAL A 2 -4.10 -8.41 -12.18
N LEU A 3 -3.82 -8.08 -10.94
CA LEU A 3 -3.02 -8.90 -10.02
C LEU A 3 -3.50 -10.37 -9.92
N PRO A 4 -4.81 -10.67 -9.86
CA PRO A 4 -5.29 -12.06 -9.82
C PRO A 4 -4.92 -12.92 -11.04
N LEU A 5 -4.55 -12.30 -12.16
CA LEU A 5 -4.13 -13.02 -13.37
C LEU A 5 -2.71 -13.59 -13.25
N TYR A 6 -1.91 -13.10 -12.29
CA TYR A 6 -0.51 -13.45 -12.12
C TYR A 6 -0.24 -14.30 -10.88
N THR A 7 -1.27 -14.64 -10.10
CA THR A 7 -1.10 -15.46 -8.90
C THR A 7 -2.30 -16.36 -8.65
N LYS A 8 -2.07 -17.50 -8.00
CA LYS A 8 -3.12 -18.41 -7.51
C LYS A 8 -3.61 -18.03 -6.10
N LEU A 9 -3.01 -16.98 -5.49
CA LEU A 9 -3.44 -16.50 -4.18
C LEU A 9 -4.75 -15.75 -4.30
N GLN A 10 -5.59 -15.80 -3.25
CA GLN A 10 -6.73 -14.90 -3.16
C GLN A 10 -6.24 -13.46 -3.02
N THR A 11 -6.43 -12.66 -4.04
CA THR A 11 -5.99 -11.26 -4.02
C THR A 11 -7.06 -10.38 -3.40
N VAL A 12 -6.65 -9.55 -2.45
CA VAL A 12 -7.51 -8.63 -1.70
C VAL A 12 -6.98 -7.21 -1.88
N SER A 13 -7.77 -6.35 -2.50
CA SER A 13 -7.46 -4.92 -2.62
C SER A 13 -8.16 -4.14 -1.52
N ILE A 14 -7.37 -3.37 -0.79
CA ILE A 14 -7.86 -2.53 0.31
C ILE A 14 -8.22 -1.17 -0.27
N TYR A 15 -9.39 -0.66 0.08
CA TYR A 15 -9.85 0.63 -0.42
C TYR A 15 -10.54 1.45 0.66
N LYS A 16 -10.58 2.77 0.44
CA LYS A 16 -11.40 3.70 1.22
C LYS A 16 -12.68 3.98 0.44
N PRO A 17 -13.87 3.72 1.01
CA PRO A 17 -15.14 4.03 0.36
C PRO A 17 -15.23 5.51 -0.03
N LEU A 18 -15.78 5.80 -1.20
CA LEU A 18 -15.97 7.14 -1.70
C LEU A 18 -17.30 7.73 -1.23
N HIS A 19 -17.37 9.06 -1.02
CA HIS A 19 -18.60 9.73 -0.61
C HIS A 19 -19.73 9.58 -1.63
N ASN A 20 -19.41 9.69 -2.92
CA ASN A 20 -20.37 9.47 -3.99
C ASN A 20 -20.61 7.96 -4.19
N LYS A 21 -21.76 7.47 -3.73
CA LYS A 21 -22.12 6.05 -3.77
C LYS A 21 -22.20 5.47 -5.19
N HIS A 22 -22.60 6.25 -6.18
CA HIS A 22 -22.67 5.80 -7.58
C HIS A 22 -21.27 5.60 -8.16
N PHE A 23 -20.39 6.57 -7.91
CA PHE A 23 -19.00 6.48 -8.33
C PHE A 23 -18.23 5.38 -7.57
N ASP A 24 -18.50 5.23 -6.27
CA ASP A 24 -17.93 4.13 -5.48
C ASP A 24 -18.32 2.76 -6.05
N ARG A 25 -19.61 2.55 -6.38
CA ARG A 25 -20.10 1.32 -7.01
C ARG A 25 -19.42 1.07 -8.38
N PHE A 26 -19.29 2.10 -9.19
CA PHE A 26 -18.62 2.02 -10.49
C PHE A 26 -17.15 1.62 -10.32
N MET A 27 -16.41 2.29 -9.42
CA MET A 27 -15.00 1.97 -9.12
C MET A 27 -14.83 0.57 -8.56
N ASN A 28 -15.73 0.15 -7.68
CA ASN A 28 -15.68 -1.20 -7.10
C ASN A 28 -15.96 -2.28 -8.16
N LYS A 29 -16.86 -2.05 -9.11
CA LYS A 29 -17.07 -2.93 -10.26
C LYS A 29 -15.81 -3.08 -11.13
N ILE A 30 -15.03 -2.00 -11.31
CA ILE A 30 -13.76 -2.06 -12.05
C ILE A 30 -12.70 -2.81 -11.25
N ARG A 31 -12.58 -2.51 -9.95
CA ARG A 31 -11.56 -3.10 -9.06
C ARG A 31 -11.79 -4.59 -8.82
N SER A 32 -13.04 -5.05 -8.73
CA SER A 32 -13.36 -6.45 -8.49
C SER A 32 -13.24 -7.37 -9.72
N ARG A 33 -12.80 -6.84 -10.85
CA ARG A 33 -12.55 -7.66 -12.04
C ARG A 33 -11.49 -8.74 -11.73
N ASN A 34 -11.58 -9.84 -12.47
CA ASN A 34 -10.65 -10.96 -12.38
C ASN A 34 -10.60 -11.58 -10.96
N SER A 35 -11.74 -11.66 -10.28
CA SER A 35 -11.85 -12.26 -8.93
C SER A 35 -11.06 -11.52 -7.83
N MET A 36 -10.75 -10.23 -8.03
CA MET A 36 -10.18 -9.39 -6.98
C MET A 36 -11.21 -9.17 -5.86
N MET A 37 -10.91 -9.61 -4.66
CA MET A 37 -11.70 -9.29 -3.48
C MET A 37 -11.45 -7.84 -3.06
N LEU A 38 -12.51 -7.13 -2.66
CA LEU A 38 -12.41 -5.75 -2.18
C LEU A 38 -12.76 -5.70 -0.70
N THR A 39 -11.90 -5.08 0.08
CA THR A 39 -12.11 -4.91 1.52
C THR A 39 -11.95 -3.46 1.92
N PRO A 40 -12.95 -2.84 2.58
CA PRO A 40 -12.79 -1.52 3.16
C PRO A 40 -11.66 -1.52 4.20
N MET A 41 -10.89 -0.42 4.27
CA MET A 41 -9.79 -0.27 5.22
C MET A 41 -10.22 -0.54 6.67
N SER A 42 -11.45 -0.17 7.05
CA SER A 42 -12.01 -0.40 8.39
C SER A 42 -12.24 -1.89 8.72
N SER A 43 -12.32 -2.75 7.72
CA SER A 43 -12.64 -4.19 7.88
C SER A 43 -11.47 -5.11 7.62
N ILE A 44 -10.28 -4.56 7.31
CA ILE A 44 -9.13 -5.36 6.86
C ILE A 44 -8.70 -6.43 7.86
N ILE A 45 -8.66 -6.10 9.16
CA ILE A 45 -8.24 -7.07 10.20
C ILE A 45 -9.21 -8.26 10.26
N ARG A 46 -10.52 -8.00 10.16
CA ARG A 46 -11.53 -9.06 10.12
C ARG A 46 -11.34 -9.97 8.91
N GLU A 47 -11.04 -9.37 7.75
CA GLU A 47 -10.81 -10.13 6.51
C GLU A 47 -9.55 -11.00 6.60
N VAL A 48 -8.45 -10.45 7.13
CA VAL A 48 -7.21 -11.21 7.36
C VAL A 48 -7.48 -12.42 8.25
N VAL A 49 -8.18 -12.23 9.38
CA VAL A 49 -8.51 -13.32 10.31
C VAL A 49 -9.41 -14.37 9.63
N SER A 50 -10.45 -13.92 8.92
CA SER A 50 -11.39 -14.82 8.23
C SER A 50 -10.69 -15.70 7.20
N LEU A 51 -9.84 -15.13 6.34
CA LEU A 51 -9.14 -15.89 5.31
C LEU A 51 -8.11 -16.87 5.93
N ARG A 52 -7.45 -16.47 7.01
CA ARG A 52 -6.53 -17.37 7.74
C ARG A 52 -7.27 -18.54 8.39
N GLN A 53 -8.40 -18.29 9.04
CA GLN A 53 -9.22 -19.37 9.63
C GLN A 53 -9.73 -20.37 8.58
N LYS A 54 -9.97 -19.90 7.37
CA LYS A 54 -10.36 -20.74 6.24
C LYS A 54 -9.18 -21.39 5.50
N ASN A 55 -7.95 -21.21 5.99
CA ASN A 55 -6.71 -21.66 5.33
C ASN A 55 -6.58 -21.18 3.87
N VAL A 56 -7.13 -20.00 3.56
CA VAL A 56 -7.03 -19.41 2.22
C VAL A 56 -5.76 -18.60 2.12
N ARG A 57 -4.83 -19.04 1.26
CA ARG A 57 -3.60 -18.29 0.96
C ARG A 57 -3.96 -17.00 0.23
N SER A 58 -3.56 -15.88 0.79
CA SER A 58 -4.04 -14.56 0.36
C SER A 58 -2.91 -13.57 0.16
N LEU A 59 -3.11 -12.63 -0.77
CA LEU A 59 -2.26 -11.49 -1.05
C LEU A 59 -3.05 -10.20 -0.83
N PHE A 60 -2.62 -9.38 0.14
CA PHE A 60 -3.27 -8.11 0.48
C PHE A 60 -2.52 -6.96 -0.18
N ALA A 61 -3.19 -6.22 -1.05
CA ALA A 61 -2.62 -5.07 -1.75
C ALA A 61 -2.98 -3.76 -1.03
N PHE A 62 -1.95 -3.09 -0.51
CA PHE A 62 -2.04 -1.76 0.12
C PHE A 62 -1.53 -0.69 -0.83
N ILE A 63 -2.19 0.46 -0.82
CA ILE A 63 -1.71 1.69 -1.47
C ILE A 63 -1.13 2.56 -0.36
N THR A 64 0.20 2.62 -0.25
CA THR A 64 0.91 3.26 0.87
C THR A 64 1.74 4.48 0.45
N ASP A 65 1.77 4.78 -0.82
CA ASP A 65 2.50 5.90 -1.43
C ASP A 65 1.83 7.27 -1.24
N GLN A 66 0.59 7.30 -0.77
CA GLN A 66 -0.18 8.52 -0.56
C GLN A 66 -0.05 9.07 0.87
N THR A 67 -0.47 10.34 1.04
CA THR A 67 -0.47 11.02 2.35
C THR A 67 -1.64 10.55 3.21
N PRO A 68 -1.41 10.09 4.45
CA PRO A 68 -2.48 9.79 5.39
C PRO A 68 -3.30 11.05 5.76
N PRO A 69 -4.58 10.92 6.11
CA PRO A 69 -5.36 12.00 6.71
C PRO A 69 -4.71 12.52 8.01
N LYS A 70 -4.90 13.81 8.34
CA LYS A 70 -4.24 14.43 9.52
C LYS A 70 -4.45 13.63 10.81
N GLY A 71 -5.67 13.11 11.06
CA GLY A 71 -5.98 12.31 12.25
C GLY A 71 -5.41 10.87 12.26
N GLU A 72 -4.90 10.39 11.14
CA GLU A 72 -4.32 9.05 11.01
C GLU A 72 -2.79 9.06 10.98
N ILE A 73 -2.15 10.25 11.04
CA ILE A 73 -0.69 10.38 11.05
C ILE A 73 -0.14 9.88 12.38
N LYS A 74 0.64 8.79 12.33
CA LYS A 74 1.27 8.16 13.49
C LYS A 74 2.79 8.14 13.40
N PHE A 75 3.34 8.30 12.20
CA PHE A 75 4.77 8.21 11.96
C PHE A 75 5.21 9.16 10.86
N TRP A 76 6.39 9.75 11.03
CA TRP A 76 7.05 10.62 10.09
C TRP A 76 8.43 10.05 9.75
N THR A 77 8.79 10.09 8.48
CA THR A 77 10.12 9.71 8.00
C THR A 77 10.59 10.67 6.93
N LYS A 78 11.87 10.66 6.61
CA LYS A 78 12.39 11.42 5.48
C LYS A 78 12.07 10.71 4.18
N PHE A 79 11.49 11.43 3.23
CA PHE A 79 11.21 10.98 1.88
C PHE A 79 11.48 12.12 0.90
N LEU A 80 12.35 11.89 -0.08
CA LEU A 80 12.85 12.92 -1.01
C LEU A 80 13.34 14.18 -0.26
N ASN A 81 14.13 13.97 0.78
CA ASN A 81 14.71 15.00 1.65
C ASN A 81 13.70 15.83 2.47
N GLN A 82 12.44 15.40 2.57
CA GLN A 82 11.40 16.11 3.29
C GLN A 82 10.76 15.23 4.37
N GLU A 83 10.44 15.81 5.53
CA GLU A 83 9.63 15.16 6.57
C GLU A 83 8.25 14.80 6.00
N THR A 84 7.95 13.52 6.00
CA THR A 84 6.79 12.99 5.29
C THR A 84 6.02 12.03 6.17
N PRO A 85 4.70 12.26 6.35
CA PRO A 85 3.85 11.34 7.09
C PRO A 85 3.56 10.09 6.24
N VAL A 86 3.60 8.92 6.87
CA VAL A 86 3.39 7.64 6.20
C VAL A 86 2.39 6.77 6.94
N TYR A 87 1.76 5.84 6.19
CA TYR A 87 0.85 4.87 6.77
C TYR A 87 1.62 3.71 7.42
N LEU A 88 1.21 3.34 8.63
CA LEU A 88 1.73 2.17 9.35
C LEU A 88 0.82 0.92 9.22
N GLY A 89 -0.31 1.04 8.54
CA GLY A 89 -1.32 -0.02 8.54
C GLY A 89 -0.82 -1.34 7.94
N ALA A 90 -0.09 -1.28 6.85
CA ALA A 90 0.48 -2.45 6.19
C ALA A 90 1.50 -3.17 7.08
N GLU A 91 2.43 -2.43 7.67
CA GLU A 91 3.44 -2.96 8.60
C GLU A 91 2.80 -3.63 9.82
N LYS A 92 1.86 -2.94 10.49
CA LYS A 92 1.18 -3.49 11.68
C LYS A 92 0.47 -4.80 11.39
N ILE A 93 -0.14 -4.94 10.22
CA ILE A 93 -0.80 -6.17 9.81
C ILE A 93 0.23 -7.25 9.47
N ALA A 94 1.26 -6.91 8.69
CA ALA A 94 2.31 -7.83 8.32
C ALA A 94 2.99 -8.42 9.57
N SER A 95 3.47 -7.56 10.48
CA SER A 95 4.18 -7.97 11.71
C SER A 95 3.28 -8.80 12.63
N ARG A 96 2.02 -8.39 12.83
CA ARG A 96 1.07 -9.10 13.70
C ARG A 96 0.77 -10.52 13.22
N TYR A 97 0.71 -10.73 11.93
CA TYR A 97 0.33 -12.00 11.33
C TYR A 97 1.49 -12.74 10.67
N ASN A 98 2.73 -12.28 10.87
CA ASN A 98 3.95 -12.82 10.26
C ASN A 98 3.77 -13.08 8.76
N MET A 99 3.51 -12.01 8.01
CA MET A 99 3.32 -12.10 6.57
C MET A 99 4.60 -11.72 5.83
N ALA A 100 4.84 -12.37 4.70
CA ALA A 100 5.83 -11.88 3.75
C ALA A 100 5.41 -10.52 3.20
N VAL A 101 6.37 -9.63 3.01
CA VAL A 101 6.15 -8.27 2.50
C VAL A 101 6.79 -8.14 1.13
N LEU A 102 5.96 -7.79 0.14
CA LEU A 102 6.38 -7.57 -1.24
C LEU A 102 6.20 -6.10 -1.59
N PHE A 103 7.16 -5.55 -2.29
CA PHE A 103 7.04 -4.25 -2.94
C PHE A 103 6.62 -4.46 -4.40
N PHE A 104 5.55 -3.78 -4.81
CA PHE A 104 5.09 -3.81 -6.20
C PHE A 104 5.46 -2.53 -6.91
N ASN A 105 6.12 -2.67 -8.05
CA ASN A 105 6.45 -1.57 -8.93
C ASN A 105 5.74 -1.74 -10.28
N ILE A 106 5.13 -0.67 -10.76
CA ILE A 106 4.45 -0.60 -12.05
C ILE A 106 5.11 0.49 -12.88
N GLN A 107 5.80 0.09 -13.92
CA GLN A 107 6.51 1.01 -14.82
C GLN A 107 5.79 1.10 -16.16
N ASN A 108 5.54 2.32 -16.62
CA ASN A 108 5.10 2.52 -17.99
C ASN A 108 6.30 2.32 -18.94
N VAL A 109 6.20 1.36 -19.85
CA VAL A 109 7.23 1.09 -20.85
C VAL A 109 6.98 1.91 -22.13
N ARG A 110 5.72 1.95 -22.56
CA ARG A 110 5.20 2.79 -23.64
C ARG A 110 3.69 2.94 -23.48
N ARG A 111 3.07 3.83 -24.20
CA ARG A 111 1.62 4.07 -24.11
C ARG A 111 0.83 2.76 -24.17
N GLY A 112 0.09 2.45 -23.09
CA GLY A 112 -0.74 1.25 -22.95
C GLY A 112 0.02 -0.02 -22.54
N TYR A 113 1.34 0.03 -22.36
CA TYR A 113 2.17 -1.11 -21.95
C TYR A 113 2.86 -0.83 -20.62
N TYR A 114 2.68 -1.73 -19.68
CA TYR A 114 3.22 -1.61 -18.34
C TYR A 114 4.02 -2.86 -17.97
N ASN A 115 5.16 -2.65 -17.34
CA ASN A 115 5.88 -3.72 -16.67
C ASN A 115 5.49 -3.73 -15.19
N PHE A 116 5.19 -4.91 -14.68
CA PHE A 116 4.82 -5.13 -13.29
C PHE A 116 5.84 -6.06 -12.64
N THR A 117 6.51 -5.57 -11.60
CA THR A 117 7.50 -6.34 -10.85
C THR A 117 7.10 -6.46 -9.39
N ALA A 118 7.39 -7.61 -8.79
CA ALA A 118 7.24 -7.87 -7.38
C ALA A 118 8.60 -8.18 -6.78
N GLU A 119 8.99 -7.43 -5.77
CA GLU A 119 10.25 -7.56 -5.05
C GLU A 119 9.97 -8.01 -3.61
N LEU A 120 10.62 -9.06 -3.13
CA LEU A 120 10.51 -9.51 -1.75
C LEU A 120 11.33 -8.59 -0.86
N LEU A 121 10.66 -7.83 0.02
CA LEU A 121 11.34 -7.01 1.03
C LEU A 121 11.63 -7.83 2.30
N PHE A 122 10.66 -8.59 2.77
CA PHE A 122 10.79 -9.41 3.97
C PHE A 122 10.03 -10.73 3.80
N GLU A 123 10.68 -11.85 4.05
CA GLU A 123 10.05 -13.16 4.05
C GLU A 123 9.19 -13.38 5.31
N ASN A 124 9.71 -12.92 6.44
CA ASN A 124 9.06 -12.97 7.75
C ASN A 124 9.04 -11.58 8.36
N SER A 125 7.91 -11.17 8.89
CA SER A 125 7.73 -9.83 9.45
C SER A 125 7.50 -9.80 10.96
N ALA A 126 7.38 -10.96 11.63
CA ALA A 126 7.27 -11.02 13.07
C ALA A 126 8.62 -10.72 13.73
N GLY A 127 8.58 -9.94 14.81
CA GLY A 127 9.78 -9.62 15.60
C GLY A 127 10.74 -8.62 14.94
N LEU A 128 10.41 -8.07 13.79
CA LEU A 128 11.17 -6.98 13.19
C LEU A 128 11.03 -5.70 14.04
N PRO A 129 12.07 -4.85 14.06
CA PRO A 129 11.99 -3.53 14.68
C PRO A 129 10.81 -2.70 14.14
N ASP A 130 10.23 -1.87 15.00
CA ASP A 130 9.18 -0.94 14.62
C ASP A 130 9.66 -0.02 13.49
N HIS A 131 8.77 0.21 12.54
CA HIS A 131 8.95 1.06 11.36
C HIS A 131 9.90 0.53 10.28
N LEU A 132 10.59 -0.59 10.51
CA LEU A 132 11.55 -1.14 9.54
C LEU A 132 10.91 -1.47 8.19
N ILE A 133 9.72 -2.09 8.20
CA ILE A 133 9.00 -2.43 6.97
C ILE A 133 8.57 -1.15 6.23
N THR A 134 8.07 -0.18 6.96
CA THR A 134 7.62 1.10 6.40
C THR A 134 8.80 1.87 5.83
N GLU A 135 9.92 1.94 6.52
CA GLU A 135 11.13 2.63 6.06
C GLU A 135 11.75 1.95 4.83
N ALA A 136 11.81 0.62 4.81
CA ALA A 136 12.27 -0.12 3.63
C ALA A 136 11.40 0.16 2.40
N HIS A 137 10.07 0.16 2.56
CA HIS A 137 9.14 0.53 1.50
C HIS A 137 9.36 1.98 1.02
N VAL A 138 9.47 2.93 1.94
CA VAL A 138 9.67 4.36 1.62
C VAL A 138 11.00 4.56 0.88
N LYS A 139 12.09 3.94 1.35
CA LYS A 139 13.39 3.98 0.70
C LYS A 139 13.31 3.42 -0.73
N ARG A 140 12.68 2.25 -0.89
CA ARG A 140 12.56 1.62 -2.21
C ARG A 140 11.74 2.46 -3.18
N LEU A 141 10.66 3.08 -2.70
CA LEU A 141 9.86 4.01 -3.48
C LEU A 141 10.68 5.23 -3.91
N GLU A 142 11.49 5.81 -3.01
CA GLU A 142 12.36 6.95 -3.30
C GLU A 142 13.40 6.61 -4.39
N GLU A 143 14.02 5.43 -4.32
CA GLU A 143 14.97 4.95 -5.33
C GLU A 143 14.33 4.91 -6.73
N ILE A 144 13.14 4.33 -6.84
CA ILE A 144 12.41 4.24 -8.11
C ILE A 144 12.03 5.62 -8.66
N ILE A 145 11.62 6.54 -7.79
CA ILE A 145 11.30 7.91 -8.21
C ILE A 145 12.54 8.64 -8.69
N ARG A 146 13.69 8.44 -8.03
CA ARG A 146 14.97 9.04 -8.48
C ARG A 146 15.45 8.49 -9.82
N GLU A 147 15.19 7.20 -10.09
CA GLU A 147 15.50 6.58 -11.37
C GLU A 147 14.62 7.11 -12.51
N ARG A 148 13.32 7.30 -12.24
CA ARG A 148 12.31 7.70 -13.25
C ARG A 148 11.31 8.70 -12.67
N PRO A 149 11.73 9.95 -12.41
CA PRO A 149 10.89 10.94 -11.75
C PRO A 149 9.63 11.31 -12.56
N GLU A 150 9.67 11.15 -13.87
CA GLU A 150 8.53 11.41 -14.76
C GLU A 150 7.36 10.43 -14.58
N GLN A 151 7.60 9.27 -13.96
CA GLN A 151 6.56 8.27 -13.71
C GLN A 151 5.83 8.46 -12.38
N TRP A 152 6.31 9.38 -11.53
CA TRP A 152 5.67 9.69 -10.26
C TRP A 152 4.51 10.66 -10.42
N ILE A 153 3.43 10.45 -9.66
CA ILE A 153 2.24 11.30 -9.70
C ILE A 153 2.49 12.58 -8.89
N TRP A 154 3.23 13.55 -9.45
CA TRP A 154 3.54 14.82 -8.82
C TRP A 154 2.32 15.71 -8.53
N SER A 155 1.18 15.47 -9.17
CA SER A 155 -0.08 16.15 -8.87
C SER A 155 -0.66 15.77 -7.52
N HIS A 156 -0.25 14.63 -6.91
CA HIS A 156 -0.62 14.29 -5.56
C HIS A 156 0.11 15.17 -4.55
N ARG A 157 -0.64 15.89 -3.70
CA ARG A 157 -0.09 16.76 -2.66
C ARG A 157 0.50 15.94 -1.51
N ARG A 158 1.68 15.30 -1.74
CA ARG A 158 2.34 14.38 -0.80
C ARG A 158 2.69 15.07 0.51
N TRP A 159 3.15 16.31 0.46
CA TRP A 159 3.59 17.13 1.61
C TRP A 159 2.56 18.19 2.03
N LYS A 160 1.27 17.87 1.98
CA LYS A 160 0.21 18.77 2.44
C LYS A 160 0.18 18.98 3.94
N HIS A 161 0.77 18.06 4.72
CA HIS A 161 0.91 18.18 6.17
C HIS A 161 2.36 18.45 6.50
N LYS A 162 2.60 19.37 7.42
CA LYS A 162 3.92 19.67 7.99
C LYS A 162 3.97 19.07 9.40
N ARG A 163 5.12 18.54 9.80
CA ARG A 163 5.38 18.14 11.18
C ARG A 163 5.46 19.40 12.01
N GLU A 164 4.67 19.50 13.06
CA GLU A 164 4.79 20.59 14.03
C GLU A 164 6.15 20.45 14.70
N GLN A 165 6.97 21.48 14.62
CA GLN A 165 8.19 21.54 15.42
C GLN A 165 7.72 21.71 16.86
N THR A 166 7.92 20.70 17.69
CA THR A 166 7.87 20.85 19.13
C THR A 166 9.13 21.61 19.49
N ASP A 167 9.00 22.94 19.72
CA ASP A 167 10.05 23.71 20.36
C ASP A 167 10.31 23.02 21.71
N GLY A 168 11.51 22.40 21.84
CA GLY A 168 11.99 21.78 23.05
C GLY A 168 12.51 22.83 24.04
#